data_fd741ef224a0059f03f593a62c8a0b1d
#
_entry.id   fd741ef224a0059f03f593a62c8a0b1d
#
_cell.length_a   1.000
_cell.length_b   1.000
_cell.length_c   1.000
_cell.angle_alpha   90.00
_cell.angle_beta   90.00
_cell.angle_gamma   90.00
#
_symmetry.space_group_name_H-M   'P 1'
#
loop_
_entity.id
_entity.type
_entity.pdbx_description
1 polymer ?
#
loop_
_entity_poly.entity_id
_entity_poly.type
_entity_poly.pdbx_seq_one_letter_code
_entity_poly.pdbx_strand_id
1 'polypeptide(L)'
;MTPRLGLFDSGVGGLTVLRRLLERHGKVPCVYLGDTARVPYGSRLPSEIRLIAKEVVQWLRDQQVTAVVMACNTTNALASDVALEVAAGIPVVGLIEAAANMLSE
;
A
#
# COMPACT_ATOMS: atom_id res chain seq x y z
N MET A 1 -14.88 15.38 0.06
CA MET A 1 -13.63 14.98 -0.60
C MET A 1 -13.85 13.68 -1.37
N THR A 2 -13.42 13.63 -2.61
CA THR A 2 -13.56 12.42 -3.42
C THR A 2 -12.59 11.34 -2.95
N PRO A 3 -13.06 10.11 -2.68
CA PRO A 3 -12.16 9.03 -2.30
C PRO A 3 -11.11 8.75 -3.39
N ARG A 4 -9.88 8.53 -2.97
CA ARG A 4 -8.79 8.14 -3.85
C ARG A 4 -7.92 7.12 -3.13
N LEU A 5 -7.82 5.93 -3.69
CA LEU A 5 -7.07 4.84 -3.07
C LEU A 5 -5.63 4.85 -3.53
N GLY A 6 -4.71 4.78 -2.57
CA GLY A 6 -3.29 4.56 -2.86
C GLY A 6 -2.95 3.11 -2.63
N LEU A 7 -2.30 2.46 -3.59
CA LEU A 7 -1.90 1.06 -3.48
C LEU A 7 -0.39 0.95 -3.67
N PHE A 8 0.27 0.37 -2.69
CA PHE A 8 1.72 0.18 -2.72
C PHE A 8 2.07 -1.31 -2.74
N ASP A 9 2.98 -1.67 -3.63
CA ASP A 9 3.51 -3.02 -3.73
C ASP A 9 4.99 -2.97 -4.10
N SER A 10 5.74 -4.02 -3.72
CA SER A 10 7.16 -4.16 -4.07
C SER A 10 7.38 -4.71 -5.49
N GLY A 11 6.31 -5.15 -6.16
CA GLY A 11 6.40 -5.74 -7.48
C GLY A 11 5.06 -5.67 -8.18
N VAL A 12 4.65 -6.79 -8.80
CA VAL A 12 3.41 -6.85 -9.56
C VAL A 12 2.26 -7.56 -8.83
N GLY A 13 2.53 -8.12 -7.64
CA GLY A 13 1.50 -8.84 -6.89
C GLY A 13 0.32 -7.99 -6.49
N GLY A 14 0.55 -6.70 -6.26
CA GLY A 14 -0.50 -5.76 -5.88
C GLY A 14 -1.55 -5.54 -6.96
N LEU A 15 -1.24 -5.85 -8.22
CA LEU A 15 -2.21 -5.72 -9.31
C LEU A 15 -3.39 -6.66 -9.11
N THR A 16 -3.17 -7.84 -8.53
CA THR A 16 -4.24 -8.77 -8.21
C THR A 16 -5.19 -8.18 -7.15
N VAL A 17 -4.62 -7.55 -6.13
CA VAL A 17 -5.40 -6.87 -5.09
C VAL A 17 -6.21 -5.74 -5.69
N LEU A 18 -5.57 -4.92 -6.53
CA LEU A 18 -6.23 -3.80 -7.19
C LEU A 18 -7.41 -4.27 -8.05
N ARG A 19 -7.19 -5.32 -8.84
CA ARG A 19 -8.25 -5.90 -9.69
C ARG A 19 -9.46 -6.31 -8.85
N ARG A 20 -9.23 -7.00 -7.73
CA ARG A 20 -10.31 -7.44 -6.87
C ARG A 20 -11.06 -6.28 -6.24
N LEU A 21 -10.35 -5.24 -5.83
CA LEU A 21 -10.99 -4.04 -5.29
C LEU A 21 -11.91 -3.40 -6.33
N LEU A 22 -11.44 -3.28 -7.56
CA LEU A 22 -12.24 -2.68 -8.63
C LEU A 22 -13.45 -3.54 -8.98
N GLU A 23 -13.31 -4.86 -8.97
CA GLU A 23 -14.42 -5.78 -9.24
C GLU A 23 -15.52 -5.69 -8.18
N ARG A 24 -15.14 -5.48 -6.91
CA ARG A 24 -16.13 -5.46 -5.83
C ARG A 24 -16.73 -4.08 -5.58
N HIS A 25 -15.98 -3.03 -5.76
CA HIS A 25 -16.39 -1.68 -5.37
C HIS A 25 -16.60 -0.74 -6.55
N GLY A 26 -16.46 -1.24 -7.77
CA GLY A 26 -16.67 -0.44 -8.97
C GLY A 26 -15.53 0.54 -9.23
N LYS A 27 -15.87 1.67 -9.83
CA LYS A 27 -14.86 2.65 -10.26
C LYS A 27 -14.45 3.55 -9.12
N VAL A 28 -13.36 3.19 -8.43
CA VAL A 28 -12.74 4.04 -7.42
C VAL A 28 -11.44 4.59 -7.99
N PRO A 29 -11.20 5.90 -7.94
CA PRO A 29 -9.93 6.45 -8.38
C PRO A 29 -8.79 5.85 -7.57
N CYS A 30 -7.75 5.36 -8.27
CA CYS A 30 -6.63 4.68 -7.63
C CYS A 30 -5.31 5.25 -8.13
N VAL A 31 -4.33 5.31 -7.21
CA VAL A 31 -2.93 5.56 -7.54
C VAL A 31 -2.16 4.31 -7.14
N TYR A 32 -1.52 3.67 -8.10
CA TYR A 32 -0.76 2.45 -7.87
C TYR A 32 0.74 2.72 -8.02
N LEU A 33 1.51 2.27 -7.04
CA LEU A 33 2.97 2.32 -7.12
C LEU A 33 3.53 0.91 -6.89
N GLY A 34 4.12 0.33 -7.94
CA GLY A 34 4.87 -0.92 -7.84
C GLY A 34 6.36 -0.59 -7.87
N ASP A 35 7.05 -0.79 -6.76
CA ASP A 35 8.45 -0.41 -6.61
C ASP A 35 9.38 -1.48 -7.18
N THR A 36 9.29 -1.71 -8.49
CA THR A 36 10.04 -2.77 -9.17
C THR A 36 11.54 -2.47 -9.25
N ALA A 37 11.94 -1.21 -9.12
CA ALA A 37 13.33 -0.81 -9.21
C ALA A 37 14.16 -1.28 -8.00
N ARG A 38 13.52 -1.56 -6.85
CA ARG A 38 14.21 -1.91 -5.60
C ARG A 38 13.95 -3.34 -5.13
N VAL A 39 13.29 -4.15 -5.93
CA VAL A 39 13.10 -5.57 -5.61
C VAL A 39 14.42 -6.34 -5.78
N PRO A 40 14.63 -7.47 -5.06
CA PRO A 40 13.72 -8.04 -4.07
C PRO A 40 13.86 -7.38 -2.70
N TYR A 41 12.74 -7.10 -2.04
CA TYR A 41 12.75 -6.50 -0.71
C TYR A 41 13.25 -7.47 0.36
N GLY A 42 13.03 -8.76 0.18
CA GLY A 42 13.40 -9.76 1.18
C GLY A 42 14.89 -9.84 1.47
N SER A 43 15.75 -9.36 0.55
CA SER A 43 17.20 -9.33 0.76
C SER A 43 17.71 -8.01 1.33
N ARG A 44 16.82 -7.03 1.56
CA ARG A 44 17.22 -5.74 2.11
C ARG A 44 17.16 -5.74 3.63
N LEU A 45 17.97 -4.86 4.23
CA LEU A 45 17.97 -4.67 5.68
C LEU A 45 16.63 -4.04 6.12
N PRO A 46 16.15 -4.36 7.34
CA PRO A 46 14.93 -3.73 7.86
C PRO A 46 14.95 -2.21 7.80
N SER A 47 16.10 -1.58 8.08
CA SER A 47 16.23 -0.11 8.01
C SER A 47 16.00 0.43 6.60
N GLU A 48 16.41 -0.32 5.58
CA GLU A 48 16.18 0.06 4.19
C GLU A 48 14.69 -0.05 3.83
N ILE A 49 14.03 -1.13 4.27
CA ILE A 49 12.61 -1.33 4.05
C ILE A 49 11.80 -0.21 4.72
N ARG A 50 12.17 0.18 5.93
CA ARG A 50 11.50 1.25 6.65
C ARG A 50 11.65 2.59 5.93
N LEU A 51 12.83 2.86 5.37
CA LEU A 51 13.05 4.08 4.59
C LEU A 51 12.22 4.07 3.29
N ILE A 52 12.18 2.93 2.61
CA ILE A 52 11.36 2.78 1.39
C ILE A 52 9.88 3.05 1.70
N ALA A 53 9.35 2.45 2.77
CA ALA A 53 7.97 2.65 3.18
C ALA A 53 7.69 4.14 3.44
N LYS A 54 8.60 4.83 4.11
CA LYS A 54 8.47 6.26 4.37
C LYS A 54 8.38 7.06 3.07
N GLU A 55 9.26 6.79 2.13
CA GLU A 55 9.30 7.48 0.84
C GLU A 55 8.02 7.24 0.04
N VAL A 56 7.58 5.98 -0.01
CA VAL A 56 6.40 5.61 -0.81
C VAL A 56 5.12 6.20 -0.22
N VAL A 57 4.93 6.08 1.08
CA VAL A 57 3.72 6.61 1.72
C VAL A 57 3.69 8.14 1.62
N GLN A 58 4.85 8.80 1.76
CA GLN A 58 4.94 10.25 1.56
C GLN A 58 4.54 10.64 0.14
N TRP A 59 5.01 9.89 -0.85
CA TRP A 59 4.65 10.14 -2.25
C TRP A 59 3.15 9.96 -2.47
N LEU A 60 2.56 8.91 -1.91
CA LEU A 60 1.12 8.67 -2.02
C LEU A 60 0.31 9.78 -1.36
N ARG A 61 0.76 10.27 -0.20
CA ARG A 61 0.12 11.43 0.43
C ARG A 61 0.13 12.63 -0.51
N ASP A 62 1.24 12.87 -1.18
CA ASP A 62 1.39 13.98 -2.10
C ASP A 62 0.46 13.84 -3.31
N GLN A 63 0.01 12.62 -3.61
CA GLN A 63 -0.99 12.36 -4.64
C GLN A 63 -2.42 12.54 -4.13
N GLN A 64 -2.59 13.01 -2.90
CA GLN A 64 -3.89 13.29 -2.29
C GLN A 64 -4.78 12.04 -2.13
N VAL A 65 -4.18 10.89 -1.83
CA VAL A 65 -4.95 9.69 -1.55
C VAL A 65 -5.67 9.82 -0.21
N THR A 66 -6.81 9.15 -0.07
CA THR A 66 -7.62 9.16 1.14
C THR A 66 -7.44 7.90 1.97
N ALA A 67 -6.81 6.88 1.41
CA ALA A 67 -6.46 5.63 2.10
C ALA A 67 -5.30 4.98 1.37
N VAL A 68 -4.51 4.18 2.10
CA VAL A 68 -3.37 3.46 1.54
C VAL A 68 -3.53 1.96 1.82
N VAL A 69 -3.36 1.14 0.79
CA VAL A 69 -3.29 -0.32 0.92
C VAL A 69 -1.85 -0.75 0.68
N MET A 70 -1.23 -1.37 1.68
CA MET A 70 0.12 -1.92 1.54
C MET A 70 0.02 -3.39 1.18
N ALA A 71 0.18 -3.70 -0.10
CA ALA A 71 0.05 -5.06 -0.62
C ALA A 71 1.35 -5.85 -0.53
N CYS A 72 2.39 -5.30 0.07
CA CYS A 72 3.69 -5.95 0.23
C CYS A 72 3.83 -6.56 1.62
N ASN A 73 4.00 -7.88 1.69
CA ASN A 73 4.16 -8.59 2.96
C ASN A 73 5.38 -8.13 3.76
N THR A 74 6.51 -7.93 3.08
CA THR A 74 7.74 -7.49 3.73
C THR A 74 7.57 -6.13 4.39
N THR A 75 6.95 -5.18 3.69
CA THR A 75 6.70 -3.85 4.23
C THR A 75 5.71 -3.89 5.39
N ASN A 76 4.67 -4.72 5.30
CA ASN A 76 3.71 -4.89 6.39
C ASN A 76 4.39 -5.43 7.65
N ALA A 77 5.31 -6.39 7.49
CA ALA A 77 5.99 -6.99 8.63
C ALA A 77 6.99 -6.05 9.29
N LEU A 78 7.68 -5.22 8.53
CA LEU A 78 8.83 -4.44 9.01
C LEU A 78 8.59 -2.95 9.16
N ALA A 79 7.56 -2.39 8.55
CA ALA A 79 7.41 -0.94 8.46
C ALA A 79 5.97 -0.43 8.57
N SER A 80 5.04 -1.21 9.09
CA SER A 80 3.65 -0.74 9.22
C SER A 80 3.54 0.47 10.16
N ASP A 81 4.35 0.53 11.21
CA ASP A 81 4.39 1.67 12.11
C ASP A 81 4.87 2.95 11.42
N VAL A 82 5.89 2.82 10.59
CA VAL A 82 6.42 3.96 9.80
C VAL A 82 5.36 4.47 8.83
N ALA A 83 4.68 3.53 8.15
CA ALA A 83 3.64 3.89 7.20
C ALA A 83 2.50 4.67 7.88
N LEU A 84 2.05 4.21 9.03
CA LEU A 84 1.00 4.90 9.80
C LEU A 84 1.42 6.30 10.23
N GLU A 85 2.66 6.44 10.69
CA GLU A 85 3.19 7.73 11.12
C GLU A 85 3.27 8.72 9.96
N VAL A 86 3.81 8.29 8.83
CA VAL A 86 3.99 9.15 7.65
C VAL A 86 2.64 9.47 7.00
N ALA A 87 1.68 8.56 7.07
CA ALA A 87 0.34 8.79 6.52
C ALA A 87 -0.41 9.88 7.28
N ALA A 88 -0.04 10.16 8.53
CA ALA A 88 -0.55 11.31 9.31
C ALA A 88 -2.08 11.38 9.36
N GLY A 89 -2.73 10.29 9.74
CA GLY A 89 -4.17 10.22 9.87
C GLY A 89 -4.91 9.59 8.69
N ILE A 90 -4.25 9.43 7.54
CA ILE A 90 -4.82 8.68 6.43
C ILE A 90 -4.78 7.19 6.79
N PRO A 91 -5.92 6.45 6.66
CA PRO A 91 -5.93 5.02 6.96
C PRO A 91 -4.93 4.25 6.12
N VAL A 92 -4.18 3.35 6.76
CA VAL A 92 -3.25 2.44 6.11
C VAL A 92 -3.68 1.02 6.44
N VAL A 93 -3.96 0.22 5.41
CA VAL A 93 -4.45 -1.15 5.55
C VAL A 93 -3.44 -2.11 4.98
N GLY A 94 -3.08 -3.13 5.74
CA GLY A 94 -2.19 -4.17 5.25
C GLY A 94 -2.90 -5.15 4.33
N LEU A 95 -2.12 -5.97 3.63
CA LEU A 95 -2.65 -6.95 2.68
C LEU A 95 -3.63 -7.93 3.33
N ILE A 96 -3.30 -8.42 4.52
CA ILE A 96 -4.15 -9.38 5.23
C ILE A 96 -5.48 -8.75 5.60
N GLU A 97 -5.47 -7.52 6.11
CA GLU A 97 -6.69 -6.81 6.48
C GLU A 97 -7.55 -6.51 5.24
N ALA A 98 -6.91 -6.11 4.14
CA ALA A 98 -7.62 -5.85 2.89
C ALA A 98 -8.30 -7.12 2.39
N ALA A 99 -7.60 -8.26 2.42
CA ALA A 99 -8.15 -9.54 2.01
C ALA A 99 -9.31 -9.97 2.90
N ALA A 100 -9.19 -9.80 4.22
CA ALA A 100 -10.25 -10.13 5.16
C ALA A 100 -11.50 -9.29 4.92
N ASN A 101 -11.33 -7.99 4.70
CA ASN A 101 -12.45 -7.10 4.42
C ASN A 101 -13.14 -7.48 3.11
N MET A 102 -12.39 -7.89 2.11
CA MET A 102 -12.94 -8.33 0.84
C MET A 102 -13.74 -9.62 0.96
N LEU A 103 -13.30 -10.54 1.84
CA LEU A 103 -13.98 -11.81 2.06
C LEU A 103 -15.25 -11.66 2.92
N SER A 104 -15.28 -10.67 3.80
CA SER A 104 -16.42 -10.46 4.70
C SER A 104 -17.58 -9.72 4.05
N GLU A 105 -17.37 -9.17 2.88
CA GLU A 105 -18.43 -8.54 2.08
C GLU A 105 -19.15 -9.56 1.20
#